data_1be4bc5ff206da9ba1e2f2bea8603b90
#
_entry.id   1be4bc5ff206da9ba1e2f2bea8603b90
#
_cell.length_a   1.000
_cell.length_b   1.000
_cell.length_c   1.000
_cell.angle_alpha   90.00
_cell.angle_beta   90.00
_cell.angle_gamma   90.00
#
_symmetry.space_group_name_H-M   'P 1'
#
loop_
_entity.id
_entity.type
_entity.pdbx_description
1 polymer ?
#
loop_
_entity_poly.entity_id
_entity_poly.type
_entity_poly.pdbx_seq_one_letter_code
_entity_poly.pdbx_strand_id
1 'polypeptide(L)'
;MCGIVGAISKKNIVDVLVEGLRRLEYRGYDSCGFAVINANDPEHVIQRARTTARVSELADQAKDFIGTLGIAHTRWATHGKPDTQNAHPHISNNLIAVVHNGIIENYEVLRNELKAAGYVFTSETDTEVIAQIGRAHV
;
A
#
# COMPACT_ATOMS: atom_id res chain seq x y z
N MET A 1 -8.16 11.73 7.22
CA MET A 1 -8.88 10.46 7.54
C MET A 1 -8.49 9.38 6.55
N CYS A 2 -8.18 8.18 7.00
CA CYS A 2 -7.77 7.09 6.11
C CYS A 2 -8.95 6.58 5.26
N GLY A 3 -8.66 6.20 4.03
CA GLY A 3 -9.63 5.61 3.12
C GLY A 3 -8.98 4.48 2.31
N ILE A 4 -9.79 3.50 1.92
CA ILE A 4 -9.35 2.35 1.13
C ILE A 4 -10.21 2.24 -0.13
N VAL A 5 -9.57 1.90 -1.25
CA VAL A 5 -10.22 1.55 -2.51
C VAL A 5 -9.67 0.18 -2.94
N GLY A 6 -10.55 -0.70 -3.37
CA GLY A 6 -10.17 -1.98 -3.96
C GLY A 6 -10.90 -2.19 -5.29
N ALA A 7 -10.23 -2.81 -6.25
CA ALA A 7 -10.83 -3.11 -7.55
C ALA A 7 -10.26 -4.40 -8.15
N ILE A 8 -11.13 -5.12 -8.84
CA ILE A 8 -10.78 -6.28 -9.66
C ILE A 8 -11.58 -6.26 -10.96
N SER A 9 -10.93 -6.48 -12.08
CA SER A 9 -11.58 -6.48 -13.40
C SER A 9 -10.72 -7.25 -14.41
N LYS A 10 -11.30 -7.58 -15.56
CA LYS A 10 -10.56 -8.07 -16.72
C LYS A 10 -9.83 -6.95 -17.47
N LYS A 11 -10.20 -5.68 -17.20
CA LYS A 11 -9.58 -4.48 -17.78
C LYS A 11 -8.58 -3.87 -16.82
N ASN A 12 -7.72 -2.97 -17.31
CA ASN A 12 -6.83 -2.19 -16.46
C ASN A 12 -7.63 -1.31 -15.49
N ILE A 13 -7.36 -1.46 -14.18
CA ILE A 13 -8.09 -0.76 -13.11
C ILE A 13 -7.30 0.39 -12.48
N VAL A 14 -6.14 0.74 -13.01
CA VAL A 14 -5.29 1.82 -12.45
C VAL A 14 -6.07 3.12 -12.37
N ASP A 15 -6.76 3.50 -13.44
CA ASP A 15 -7.57 4.73 -13.46
C ASP A 15 -8.72 4.68 -12.45
N VAL A 16 -9.31 3.52 -12.20
CA VAL A 16 -10.37 3.33 -11.20
C VAL A 16 -9.84 3.58 -9.80
N LEU A 17 -8.65 3.07 -9.49
CA LEU A 17 -8.00 3.30 -8.19
C LEU A 17 -7.64 4.78 -7.99
N VAL A 18 -7.04 5.40 -8.99
CA VAL A 18 -6.68 6.83 -8.95
C VAL A 18 -7.92 7.70 -8.76
N GLU A 19 -8.99 7.44 -9.51
CA GLU A 19 -10.25 8.18 -9.37
C GLU A 19 -10.88 7.98 -7.98
N GLY A 20 -10.83 6.75 -7.46
CA GLY A 20 -11.29 6.47 -6.09
C GLY A 20 -10.52 7.29 -5.05
N LEU A 21 -9.20 7.39 -5.18
CA LEU A 21 -8.37 8.22 -4.31
C LEU A 21 -8.69 9.71 -4.46
N ARG A 22 -8.92 10.20 -5.67
CA ARG A 22 -9.33 11.61 -5.90
C ARG A 22 -10.60 11.94 -5.15
N ARG A 23 -11.57 11.05 -5.14
CA ARG A 23 -12.83 11.25 -4.40
C ARG A 23 -12.65 11.29 -2.90
N LEU A 24 -11.55 10.74 -2.39
CA LEU A 24 -11.19 10.77 -0.97
C LEU A 24 -10.34 11.98 -0.58
N GLU A 25 -9.78 12.74 -1.54
CA GLU A 25 -8.88 13.87 -1.27
C GLU A 25 -9.50 14.95 -0.37
N TYR A 26 -10.80 15.23 -0.53
CA TYR A 26 -11.48 16.26 0.26
C TYR A 26 -11.45 15.99 1.77
N ARG A 27 -11.24 14.75 2.19
CA ARG A 27 -11.19 14.34 3.59
C ARG A 27 -9.86 14.67 4.26
N GLY A 28 -8.85 15.07 3.48
CA GLY A 28 -7.49 15.28 3.97
C GLY A 28 -6.72 13.99 4.19
N TYR A 29 -5.43 14.03 3.91
CA TYR A 29 -4.49 12.91 4.08
C TYR A 29 -3.06 13.46 4.11
N ASP A 30 -2.11 12.67 4.64
CA ASP A 30 -0.68 13.02 4.60
C ASP A 30 0.08 12.27 3.50
N SER A 31 -0.46 11.16 3.03
CA SER A 31 0.12 10.36 1.97
C SER A 31 -0.93 9.47 1.32
N CYS A 32 -0.66 9.03 0.11
CA CYS A 32 -1.51 8.11 -0.61
C CYS A 32 -0.68 7.17 -1.48
N GLY A 33 -1.30 6.07 -1.89
CA GLY A 33 -0.65 5.10 -2.75
C GLY A 33 -1.57 3.99 -3.18
N PHE A 34 -1.09 3.21 -4.13
CA PHE A 34 -1.78 2.00 -4.56
C PHE A 34 -0.78 0.94 -5.03
N ALA A 35 -1.25 -0.29 -5.06
CA ALA A 35 -0.52 -1.43 -5.61
C ALA A 35 -1.45 -2.23 -6.51
N VAL A 36 -0.92 -2.72 -7.62
CA VAL A 36 -1.66 -3.51 -8.60
C VAL A 36 -0.89 -4.74 -9.02
N ILE A 37 -1.63 -5.78 -9.40
CA ILE A 37 -1.11 -6.98 -10.05
C ILE A 37 -1.87 -7.14 -11.37
N ASN A 38 -1.14 -7.48 -12.42
CA ASN A 38 -1.74 -7.87 -13.69
C ASN A 38 -1.89 -9.40 -13.75
N ALA A 39 -3.11 -9.90 -13.75
CA ALA A 39 -3.39 -11.34 -13.81
C ALA A 39 -2.92 -11.97 -15.12
N ASN A 40 -2.73 -11.18 -16.20
CA ASN A 40 -2.24 -11.64 -17.48
C ASN A 40 -0.71 -11.68 -17.56
N ASP A 41 -0.01 -11.15 -16.55
CA ASP A 41 1.44 -11.25 -16.44
C ASP A 41 1.79 -12.55 -15.69
N PRO A 42 2.52 -13.50 -16.32
CA PRO A 42 2.86 -14.76 -15.67
C PRO A 42 3.74 -14.60 -14.42
N GLU A 43 4.48 -13.50 -14.31
CA GLU A 43 5.31 -13.21 -13.12
C GLU A 43 4.52 -12.61 -11.97
N HIS A 44 3.32 -12.09 -12.23
CA HIS A 44 2.45 -11.45 -11.23
C HIS A 44 3.17 -10.39 -10.36
N VAL A 45 4.04 -9.60 -10.98
CA VAL A 45 4.81 -8.57 -10.27
C VAL A 45 3.88 -7.52 -9.66
N ILE A 46 4.08 -7.23 -8.39
CA ILE A 46 3.37 -6.13 -7.71
C ILE A 46 3.99 -4.80 -8.15
N GLN A 47 3.19 -3.95 -8.81
CA GLN A 47 3.56 -2.59 -9.14
C GLN A 47 2.97 -1.64 -8.10
N ARG A 48 3.78 -0.77 -7.52
CA ARG A 48 3.37 0.14 -6.46
C ARG A 48 3.75 1.58 -6.78
N ALA A 49 2.83 2.52 -6.53
CA ALA A 49 3.10 3.96 -6.53
C ALA A 49 2.67 4.56 -5.20
N ARG A 50 3.48 5.47 -4.64
CA ARG A 50 3.22 6.16 -3.37
C ARG A 50 3.71 7.58 -3.45
N THR A 51 3.02 8.50 -2.75
CA THR A 51 3.43 9.90 -2.66
C THR A 51 2.94 10.56 -1.37
N THR A 52 3.62 11.60 -0.92
CA THR A 52 3.14 12.55 0.09
C THR A 52 2.52 13.80 -0.55
N ALA A 53 2.52 13.88 -1.86
CA ALA A 53 1.87 14.93 -2.64
C ALA A 53 0.43 14.55 -3.02
N ARG A 54 -0.13 15.22 -4.03
CA ARG A 54 -1.50 14.96 -4.48
C ARG A 54 -1.63 13.66 -5.25
N VAL A 55 -2.84 13.13 -5.31
CA VAL A 55 -3.20 11.93 -6.07
C VAL A 55 -2.82 12.04 -7.55
N SER A 56 -2.86 13.24 -8.14
CA SER A 56 -2.42 13.46 -9.52
C SER A 56 -0.99 13.00 -9.80
N GLU A 57 -0.11 13.08 -8.81
CA GLU A 57 1.26 12.59 -8.93
C GLU A 57 1.32 11.07 -9.05
N LEU A 58 0.41 10.34 -8.39
CA LEU A 58 0.30 8.88 -8.56
C LEU A 58 -0.06 8.51 -10.00
N ALA A 59 -0.96 9.27 -10.62
CA ALA A 59 -1.33 9.06 -12.01
C ALA A 59 -0.12 9.20 -12.94
N ASP A 60 0.72 10.20 -12.69
CA ASP A 60 1.95 10.42 -13.46
C ASP A 60 2.97 9.30 -13.24
N GLN A 61 3.19 8.87 -12.00
CA GLN A 61 4.09 7.77 -11.67
C GLN A 61 3.67 6.45 -12.31
N ALA A 62 2.37 6.22 -12.43
CA ALA A 62 1.78 4.94 -12.80
C ALA A 62 1.18 4.91 -14.20
N LYS A 63 1.51 5.89 -15.07
CA LYS A 63 0.95 5.97 -16.43
C LYS A 63 1.17 4.71 -17.26
N ASP A 64 2.23 3.95 -16.99
CA ASP A 64 2.58 2.71 -17.69
C ASP A 64 2.18 1.44 -16.91
N PHE A 65 1.54 1.60 -15.74
CA PHE A 65 1.09 0.47 -14.95
C PHE A 65 -0.12 -0.19 -15.58
N ILE A 66 -0.14 -1.51 -15.55
CA ILE A 66 -1.29 -2.33 -15.97
C ILE A 66 -1.65 -3.25 -14.81
N GLY A 67 -2.86 -3.13 -14.30
CA GLY A 67 -3.36 -3.95 -13.23
C GLY A 67 -4.79 -4.38 -13.44
N THR A 68 -5.09 -5.63 -13.07
CA THR A 68 -6.43 -6.20 -13.08
C THR A 68 -6.98 -6.43 -11.68
N LEU A 69 -6.11 -6.40 -10.68
CA LEU A 69 -6.41 -6.45 -9.24
C LEU A 69 -5.59 -5.37 -8.56
N GLY A 70 -6.19 -4.60 -7.68
CA GLY A 70 -5.46 -3.57 -6.97
C GLY A 70 -6.12 -3.07 -5.70
N ILE A 71 -5.31 -2.47 -4.85
CA ILE A 71 -5.68 -1.83 -3.58
C ILE A 71 -5.05 -0.45 -3.50
N ALA A 72 -5.78 0.52 -2.96
CA ALA A 72 -5.33 1.90 -2.83
C ALA A 72 -5.71 2.47 -1.46
N HIS A 73 -4.98 3.48 -1.01
CA HIS A 73 -5.11 4.00 0.34
C HIS A 73 -4.76 5.49 0.41
N THR A 74 -5.54 6.23 1.19
CA THR A 74 -5.17 7.54 1.71
C THR A 74 -4.85 7.38 3.18
N ARG A 75 -3.67 7.87 3.61
CA ARG A 75 -3.18 7.74 4.98
C ARG A 75 -3.39 9.03 5.76
N TRP A 76 -3.81 8.87 7.03
CA TRP A 76 -3.64 9.86 8.07
C TRP A 76 -2.75 9.23 9.13
N ALA A 77 -1.56 9.81 9.34
CA ALA A 77 -0.51 9.18 10.14
C ALA A 77 -0.92 8.95 11.59
N THR A 78 -0.74 7.71 12.07
CA THR A 78 -0.81 7.34 13.49
C THR A 78 0.56 6.90 14.01
N HIS A 79 1.34 6.19 13.19
CA HIS A 79 2.69 5.71 13.48
C HIS A 79 3.63 6.04 12.32
N GLY A 80 4.79 6.60 12.65
CA GLY A 80 5.76 7.06 11.66
C GLY A 80 5.42 8.43 11.08
N LYS A 81 6.41 9.08 10.51
CA LYS A 81 6.30 10.40 9.89
C LYS A 81 5.44 10.36 8.63
N PRO A 82 4.85 11.50 8.21
CA PRO A 82 4.25 11.63 6.90
C PRO A 82 5.33 11.66 5.81
N ASP A 83 5.84 10.49 5.46
CA ASP A 83 6.90 10.27 4.50
C ASP A 83 6.46 9.17 3.54
N THR A 84 7.01 9.18 2.31
CA THR A 84 6.68 8.21 1.27
C THR A 84 6.91 6.77 1.72
N GLN A 85 7.98 6.51 2.46
CA GLN A 85 8.25 5.16 2.98
C GLN A 85 7.18 4.64 3.93
N ASN A 86 6.43 5.55 4.59
CA ASN A 86 5.35 5.23 5.51
C ASN A 86 3.96 5.24 4.85
N ALA A 87 3.87 5.59 3.57
CA ALA A 87 2.64 5.52 2.80
C ALA A 87 2.25 4.07 2.51
N HIS A 88 0.95 3.78 2.56
CA HIS A 88 0.41 2.48 2.13
C HIS A 88 0.31 2.41 0.59
N PRO A 89 0.30 1.25 -0.01
CA PRO A 89 0.43 -0.10 0.59
C PRO A 89 1.85 -0.44 1.04
N HIS A 90 1.95 -1.27 2.06
CA HIS A 90 3.21 -1.92 2.47
C HIS A 90 3.36 -3.24 1.73
N ILE A 91 4.59 -3.55 1.31
CA ILE A 91 4.91 -4.76 0.56
C ILE A 91 5.96 -5.56 1.31
N SER A 92 5.80 -6.89 1.34
CA SER A 92 6.84 -7.79 1.81
C SER A 92 7.31 -8.69 0.66
N ASN A 93 8.60 -8.59 0.35
CA ASN A 93 9.32 -9.43 -0.62
C ASN A 93 8.61 -9.57 -1.98
N ASN A 94 7.89 -8.55 -2.41
CA ASN A 94 7.11 -8.53 -3.65
C ASN A 94 6.05 -9.65 -3.77
N LEU A 95 5.65 -10.24 -2.64
CA LEU A 95 4.66 -11.33 -2.59
C LEU A 95 3.33 -10.88 -2.02
N ILE A 96 3.35 -9.92 -1.10
CA ILE A 96 2.18 -9.46 -0.36
C ILE A 96 2.15 -7.93 -0.38
N ALA A 97 0.99 -7.35 -0.66
CA ALA A 97 0.72 -5.93 -0.48
C ALA A 97 -0.46 -5.75 0.47
N VAL A 98 -0.36 -4.82 1.41
CA VAL A 98 -1.35 -4.58 2.46
C VAL A 98 -1.67 -3.10 2.58
N VAL A 99 -2.96 -2.78 2.69
CA VAL A 99 -3.48 -1.50 3.17
C VAL A 99 -4.31 -1.75 4.43
N HIS A 100 -4.26 -0.84 5.38
CA HIS A 100 -4.95 -1.01 6.65
C HIS A 100 -5.37 0.33 7.24
N ASN A 101 -6.60 0.42 7.68
CA ASN A 101 -7.13 1.54 8.46
C ASN A 101 -7.32 1.08 9.90
N GLY A 102 -6.42 1.50 10.78
CA GLY A 102 -6.47 1.11 12.19
C GLY A 102 -5.08 1.15 12.83
N ILE A 103 -5.01 0.61 14.03
CA ILE A 103 -3.79 0.53 14.83
C ILE A 103 -3.55 -0.91 15.25
N ILE A 104 -2.32 -1.39 15.08
CA ILE A 104 -1.88 -2.68 15.59
C ILE A 104 -1.26 -2.44 16.97
N GLU A 105 -2.00 -2.71 18.01
CA GLU A 105 -1.62 -2.33 19.39
C GLU A 105 -0.32 -2.98 19.84
N ASN A 106 -0.08 -4.23 19.49
CA ASN A 106 1.13 -4.98 19.85
C ASN A 106 2.21 -4.99 18.74
N TYR A 107 2.21 -3.98 17.87
CA TYR A 107 3.10 -3.96 16.71
C TYR A 107 4.59 -3.98 17.09
N GLU A 108 4.98 -3.35 18.19
CA GLU A 108 6.39 -3.30 18.61
C GLU A 108 6.92 -4.68 18.96
N VAL A 109 6.15 -5.47 19.69
CA VAL A 109 6.51 -6.85 20.05
C VAL A 109 6.66 -7.69 18.79
N LEU A 110 5.65 -7.65 17.92
CA LEU A 110 5.65 -8.40 16.65
C LEU A 110 6.80 -7.96 15.74
N ARG A 111 7.05 -6.65 15.64
CA ARG A 111 8.15 -6.10 14.85
C ARG A 111 9.51 -6.62 15.33
N ASN A 112 9.74 -6.63 16.64
CA ASN A 112 10.99 -7.11 17.21
C ASN A 112 11.17 -8.61 16.98
N GLU A 113 10.12 -9.40 17.14
CA GLU A 113 10.14 -10.85 16.87
C GLU A 113 10.44 -11.13 15.38
N LEU A 114 9.79 -10.42 14.47
CA LEU A 114 10.01 -10.58 13.04
C LEU A 114 11.43 -10.14 12.63
N LYS A 115 11.94 -9.05 13.19
CA LYS A 115 13.34 -8.64 12.95
C LYS A 115 14.34 -9.69 13.45
N ALA A 116 14.09 -10.26 14.62
CA ALA A 116 14.92 -11.34 15.16
C ALA A 116 14.88 -12.59 14.28
N ALA A 117 13.76 -12.84 13.59
CA ALA A 117 13.60 -13.93 12.62
C ALA A 117 14.18 -13.60 11.22
N GLY A 118 14.78 -12.44 11.02
CA GLY A 118 15.44 -12.05 9.77
C GLY A 118 14.58 -11.25 8.78
N TYR A 119 13.38 -10.83 9.18
CA TYR A 119 12.53 -9.97 8.31
C TYR A 119 13.04 -8.53 8.33
N VAL A 120 13.13 -7.93 7.15
CA VAL A 120 13.60 -6.55 6.97
C VAL A 120 12.41 -5.60 6.86
N PHE A 121 12.38 -4.60 7.73
CA PHE A 121 11.37 -3.53 7.72
C PHE A 121 11.89 -2.32 6.97
N THR A 122 11.03 -1.72 6.13
CA THR A 122 11.35 -0.57 5.28
C THR A 122 10.59 0.69 5.71
N SER A 123 9.67 0.59 6.66
CA SER A 123 8.88 1.70 7.16
C SER A 123 8.85 1.75 8.69
N GLU A 124 8.29 2.83 9.22
CA GLU A 124 8.06 3.02 10.65
C GLU A 124 6.62 2.67 11.06
N THR A 125 5.77 2.22 10.11
CA THR A 125 4.35 1.97 10.37
C THR A 125 4.10 0.64 11.06
N ASP A 126 3.05 0.59 11.87
CA ASP A 126 2.55 -0.62 12.50
C ASP A 126 2.03 -1.63 11.47
N THR A 127 1.41 -1.14 10.41
CA THR A 127 0.79 -1.99 9.36
C THR A 127 1.80 -2.88 8.62
N GLU A 128 3.05 -2.48 8.51
CA GLU A 128 4.07 -3.31 7.84
C GLU A 128 4.24 -4.67 8.52
N VAL A 129 3.96 -4.77 9.82
CA VAL A 129 3.95 -6.04 10.56
C VAL A 129 3.00 -7.05 9.91
N ILE A 130 1.83 -6.60 9.45
CA ILE A 130 0.85 -7.48 8.78
C ILE A 130 1.43 -8.05 7.48
N ALA A 131 2.11 -7.22 6.69
CA ALA A 131 2.74 -7.65 5.44
C ALA A 131 3.82 -8.70 5.71
N GLN A 132 4.64 -8.50 6.74
CA GLN A 132 5.71 -9.43 7.11
C GLN A 132 5.15 -10.75 7.64
N ILE A 133 4.10 -10.72 8.46
CA ILE A 133 3.40 -11.93 8.94
C ILE A 133 2.79 -12.68 7.75
N GLY A 134 2.12 -11.97 6.83
CA GLY A 134 1.56 -12.56 5.63
C GLY A 134 2.61 -13.31 4.81
N ARG A 135 3.79 -12.74 4.64
CA ARG A 135 4.92 -13.39 3.96
C ARG A 135 5.30 -14.72 4.60
N ALA A 136 5.25 -14.83 5.93
CA ALA A 136 5.61 -16.05 6.65
C ALA A 136 4.67 -17.21 6.36
N HIS A 137 3.50 -16.96 5.80
CA HIS A 137 2.44 -17.94 5.51
C HIS A 137 2.23 -18.20 4.00
N VAL A 138 3.09 -17.67 3.16
CA VAL A 138 2.98 -17.81 1.69
C VAL A 138 3.97 -18.82 1.16
#